data_9a70c51a4b4aa1fda5536170143e2522
#
_entry.id   9a70c51a4b4aa1fda5536170143e2522
#
_cell.length_a   1.000
_cell.length_b   1.000
_cell.length_c   1.000
_cell.angle_alpha   90.00
_cell.angle_beta   90.00
_cell.angle_gamma   90.00
#
_symmetry.space_group_name_H-M   'P 1'
#
loop_
_entity.id
_entity.type
_entity.pdbx_description
1 polymer ?
#
loop_
_entity_poly.entity_id
_entity_poly.type
_entity_poly.pdbx_seq_one_letter_code
_entity_poly.pdbx_strand_id
1 'polypeptide(L)'
;MKSHRLLKRVFKDSSVPIVANEMHLSPSTVYKWAEAPDSGSASGIANPLDRALSLYNATGDPRVIHWLCEQTGGFYVDNAVAASNGKTPQRLAPATSKVVKQFADLLSTVASAASDSKINQREARAIRREWEKLKRIAEGYIQCCEKGNFKQLNRNLNKK
;
A
#
# COMPACT_ATOMS: atom_id res chain seq x y z
N MET A 1 2.07 -1.24 -12.88
CA MET A 1 2.40 -2.51 -13.60
C MET A 1 1.10 -3.27 -13.83
N LYS A 2 0.88 -3.91 -14.99
CA LYS A 2 -0.32 -4.73 -15.24
C LYS A 2 -0.19 -6.10 -14.55
N SER A 3 -1.29 -6.67 -14.06
CA SER A 3 -1.35 -7.93 -13.30
C SER A 3 -0.71 -9.12 -14.02
N HIS A 4 -1.01 -9.33 -15.31
CA HIS A 4 -0.41 -10.40 -16.10
C HIS A 4 1.12 -10.30 -16.18
N ARG A 5 1.69 -9.08 -16.23
CA ARG A 5 3.15 -8.88 -16.22
C ARG A 5 3.77 -9.23 -14.86
N LEU A 6 3.05 -8.96 -13.78
CA LEU A 6 3.45 -9.38 -12.45
C LEU A 6 3.45 -10.92 -12.36
N LEU A 7 2.35 -11.56 -12.74
CA LEU A 7 2.23 -13.02 -12.72
C LEU A 7 3.28 -13.69 -13.60
N LYS A 8 3.58 -13.13 -14.78
CA LYS A 8 4.66 -13.63 -15.64
C LYS A 8 6.03 -13.59 -14.95
N ARG A 9 6.29 -12.61 -14.09
CA ARG A 9 7.53 -12.55 -13.28
C ARG A 9 7.51 -13.59 -12.16
N VAL A 10 6.42 -13.66 -11.39
CA VAL A 10 6.25 -14.63 -10.30
C VAL A 10 6.43 -16.06 -10.82
N PHE A 11 5.85 -16.39 -11.96
CA PHE A 11 5.94 -17.72 -12.57
C PHE A 11 7.29 -18.04 -13.20
N LYS A 12 8.22 -17.10 -13.29
CA LYS A 12 9.62 -17.42 -13.62
C LYS A 12 10.35 -18.07 -12.46
N ASP A 13 10.00 -17.66 -11.24
CA ASP A 13 10.66 -18.10 -10.02
C ASP A 13 9.87 -19.21 -9.31
N SER A 14 8.65 -19.54 -9.81
CA SER A 14 7.76 -20.54 -9.25
C SER A 14 7.37 -21.57 -10.32
N SER A 15 7.29 -22.84 -9.93
CA SER A 15 6.81 -23.91 -10.82
C SER A 15 5.29 -23.81 -11.04
N VAL A 16 4.87 -23.46 -12.26
CA VAL A 16 3.44 -23.36 -12.62
C VAL A 16 2.67 -24.66 -12.36
N PRO A 17 3.21 -25.87 -12.65
CA PRO A 17 2.53 -27.11 -12.28
C PRO A 17 2.29 -27.26 -10.77
N ILE A 18 3.23 -26.84 -9.92
CA ILE A 18 3.05 -26.86 -8.47
C ILE A 18 1.97 -25.87 -8.06
N VAL A 19 2.02 -24.64 -8.55
CA VAL A 19 0.98 -23.62 -8.29
C VAL A 19 -0.40 -24.11 -8.72
N ALA A 20 -0.50 -24.72 -9.90
CA ALA A 20 -1.76 -25.26 -10.40
C ALA A 20 -2.31 -26.37 -9.51
N ASN A 21 -1.46 -27.28 -9.04
CA ASN A 21 -1.83 -28.34 -8.11
C ASN A 21 -2.35 -27.78 -6.78
N GLU A 22 -1.63 -26.85 -6.15
CA GLU A 22 -2.02 -26.20 -4.89
C GLU A 22 -3.37 -25.44 -5.02
N MET A 23 -3.62 -24.86 -6.18
CA MET A 23 -4.86 -24.14 -6.46
C MET A 23 -5.97 -25.04 -7.00
N HIS A 24 -5.76 -26.34 -7.15
CA HIS A 24 -6.69 -27.30 -7.76
C HIS A 24 -7.15 -26.89 -9.17
N LEU A 25 -6.22 -26.41 -9.99
CA LEU A 25 -6.46 -25.92 -11.35
C LEU A 25 -5.57 -26.65 -12.36
N SER A 26 -5.94 -26.54 -13.65
CA SER A 26 -5.05 -26.99 -14.72
C SER A 26 -3.87 -26.05 -14.91
N PRO A 27 -2.66 -26.56 -15.22
CA PRO A 27 -1.50 -25.71 -15.54
C PRO A 27 -1.79 -24.73 -16.67
N SER A 28 -2.60 -25.12 -17.67
CA SER A 28 -2.99 -24.25 -18.78
C SER A 28 -3.78 -23.02 -18.31
N THR A 29 -4.63 -23.17 -17.28
CA THR A 29 -5.35 -22.04 -16.68
C THR A 29 -4.38 -21.06 -16.04
N VAL A 30 -3.41 -21.56 -15.29
CA VAL A 30 -2.43 -20.73 -14.58
C VAL A 30 -1.52 -20.00 -15.57
N TYR A 31 -1.06 -20.67 -16.65
CA TYR A 31 -0.31 -20.02 -17.73
C TYR A 31 -1.09 -18.87 -18.37
N LYS A 32 -2.38 -19.04 -18.65
CA LYS A 32 -3.24 -18.02 -19.25
C LYS A 32 -3.35 -16.73 -18.39
N TRP A 33 -3.21 -16.82 -17.08
CA TRP A 33 -3.19 -15.63 -16.22
C TRP A 33 -1.99 -14.71 -16.45
N ALA A 34 -0.90 -15.23 -16.99
CA ALA A 34 0.29 -14.47 -17.34
C ALA A 34 0.27 -13.90 -18.78
N GLU A 35 -0.78 -14.20 -19.54
CA GLU A 35 -0.97 -13.69 -20.90
C GLU A 35 -1.67 -12.32 -20.88
N ALA A 36 -1.42 -11.51 -21.90
CA ALA A 36 -2.11 -10.25 -22.05
C ALA A 36 -3.58 -10.49 -22.41
N PRO A 37 -4.54 -9.73 -21.86
CA PRO A 37 -5.97 -9.91 -22.14
C PRO A 37 -6.34 -9.83 -23.63
N ASP A 38 -5.55 -9.08 -24.41
CA ASP A 38 -5.76 -8.83 -25.84
C ASP A 38 -5.06 -9.88 -26.73
N SER A 39 -4.37 -10.87 -26.15
CA SER A 39 -3.78 -11.96 -26.93
C SER A 39 -4.91 -12.88 -27.42
N GLY A 40 -4.90 -13.27 -28.69
CA GLY A 40 -5.92 -14.14 -29.28
C GLY A 40 -6.11 -15.51 -28.57
N SER A 41 -5.20 -15.85 -27.65
CA SER A 41 -5.24 -17.02 -26.75
C SER A 41 -5.91 -16.72 -25.38
N ALA A 42 -6.25 -15.45 -25.10
CA ALA A 42 -6.86 -15.07 -23.82
C ALA A 42 -8.24 -15.69 -23.70
N SER A 43 -8.43 -16.55 -22.71
CA SER A 43 -9.70 -17.28 -22.46
C SER A 43 -10.83 -16.41 -21.90
N GLY A 44 -10.66 -15.09 -21.83
CA GLY A 44 -11.61 -14.18 -21.18
C GLY A 44 -11.70 -14.32 -19.65
N ILE A 45 -10.98 -15.27 -19.08
CA ILE A 45 -10.98 -15.50 -17.62
C ILE A 45 -10.02 -14.52 -16.97
N ALA A 46 -10.56 -13.56 -16.20
CA ALA A 46 -9.75 -12.65 -15.40
C ALA A 46 -8.92 -13.44 -14.39
N ASN A 47 -7.63 -13.11 -14.27
CA ASN A 47 -6.75 -13.71 -13.28
C ASN A 47 -7.17 -13.30 -11.85
N PRO A 48 -6.71 -14.02 -10.80
CA PRO A 48 -7.13 -13.76 -9.42
C PRO A 48 -6.87 -12.33 -8.94
N LEU A 49 -5.78 -11.69 -9.40
CA LEU A 49 -5.45 -10.32 -9.01
C LEU A 49 -6.43 -9.31 -9.61
N ASP A 50 -6.80 -9.49 -10.89
CA ASP A 50 -7.77 -8.64 -11.55
C ASP A 50 -9.17 -8.84 -10.95
N ARG A 51 -9.51 -10.05 -10.52
CA ARG A 51 -10.77 -10.34 -9.81
C ARG A 51 -10.82 -9.64 -8.44
N ALA A 52 -9.75 -9.72 -7.66
CA ALA A 52 -9.65 -9.03 -6.37
C ALA A 52 -9.77 -7.51 -6.55
N LEU A 53 -9.07 -6.95 -7.54
CA LEU A 53 -9.16 -5.53 -7.87
C LEU A 53 -10.58 -5.14 -8.35
N SER A 54 -11.21 -5.95 -9.17
CA SER A 54 -12.59 -5.71 -9.63
C SER A 54 -13.58 -5.74 -8.47
N LEU A 55 -13.41 -6.65 -7.51
CA LEU A 55 -14.23 -6.70 -6.30
C LEU A 55 -14.06 -5.41 -5.47
N TYR A 56 -12.82 -4.98 -5.26
CA TYR A 56 -12.52 -3.72 -4.58
C TYR A 56 -13.17 -2.53 -5.31
N ASN A 57 -13.01 -2.43 -6.62
CA ASN A 57 -13.58 -1.33 -7.41
C ASN A 57 -15.12 -1.33 -7.40
N ALA A 58 -15.75 -2.49 -7.40
CA ALA A 58 -17.21 -2.61 -7.38
C ALA A 58 -17.81 -2.27 -6.02
N THR A 59 -17.10 -2.57 -4.93
CA THR A 59 -17.59 -2.34 -3.57
C THR A 59 -17.12 -1.01 -2.99
N GLY A 60 -15.97 -0.49 -3.42
CA GLY A 60 -15.27 0.63 -2.82
C GLY A 60 -14.75 0.33 -1.41
N ASP A 61 -14.80 -0.94 -0.96
CA ASP A 61 -14.50 -1.33 0.40
C ASP A 61 -13.03 -1.76 0.56
N PRO A 62 -12.20 -1.00 1.29
CA PRO A 62 -10.79 -1.32 1.46
C PRO A 62 -10.55 -2.59 2.30
N ARG A 63 -11.55 -3.12 3.00
CA ARG A 63 -11.41 -4.34 3.80
C ARG A 63 -10.99 -5.55 2.97
N VAL A 64 -11.33 -5.60 1.68
CA VAL A 64 -10.85 -6.64 0.75
C VAL A 64 -9.33 -6.66 0.69
N ILE A 65 -8.70 -5.50 0.55
CA ILE A 65 -7.24 -5.38 0.46
C ILE A 65 -6.58 -5.54 1.83
N HIS A 66 -7.19 -4.97 2.88
CA HIS A 66 -6.73 -5.16 4.26
C HIS A 66 -6.64 -6.65 4.61
N TRP A 67 -7.70 -7.42 4.33
CA TRP A 67 -7.73 -8.85 4.61
C TRP A 67 -6.61 -9.61 3.87
N LEU A 68 -6.40 -9.35 2.58
CA LEU A 68 -5.31 -9.98 1.80
C LEU A 68 -3.94 -9.68 2.41
N CYS A 69 -3.69 -8.42 2.81
CA CYS A 69 -2.44 -8.04 3.45
C CYS A 69 -2.26 -8.75 4.80
N GLU A 70 -3.30 -8.82 5.62
CA GLU A 70 -3.25 -9.49 6.93
C GLU A 70 -2.95 -10.98 6.79
N GLN A 71 -3.56 -11.68 5.79
CA GLN A 71 -3.28 -13.10 5.55
C GLN A 71 -1.83 -13.38 5.16
N THR A 72 -1.13 -12.37 4.61
CA THR A 72 0.29 -12.47 4.21
C THR A 72 1.24 -11.84 5.22
N GLY A 73 0.77 -11.46 6.42
CA GLY A 73 1.58 -10.81 7.45
C GLY A 73 1.96 -9.36 7.14
N GLY A 74 1.31 -8.77 6.15
CA GLY A 74 1.50 -7.37 5.74
C GLY A 74 0.39 -6.45 6.23
N PHE A 75 0.47 -5.20 5.82
CA PHE A 75 -0.59 -4.21 6.07
C PHE A 75 -0.78 -3.31 4.84
N TYR A 76 -2.01 -2.85 4.65
CA TYR A 76 -2.34 -1.89 3.61
C TYR A 76 -2.23 -0.47 4.14
N VAL A 77 -1.70 0.45 3.33
CA VAL A 77 -1.67 1.90 3.61
C VAL A 77 -2.35 2.63 2.47
N ASP A 78 -3.37 3.41 2.81
CA ASP A 78 -4.02 4.28 1.83
C ASP A 78 -3.04 5.29 1.27
N ASN A 79 -2.93 5.34 -0.04
CA ASN A 79 -2.11 6.32 -0.72
C ASN A 79 -2.83 7.68 -0.81
N ALA A 80 -2.85 8.41 0.31
CA ALA A 80 -3.50 9.73 0.39
C ALA A 80 -2.96 10.75 -0.63
N VAL A 81 -1.74 10.55 -1.13
CA VAL A 81 -1.10 11.42 -2.14
C VAL A 81 -1.66 11.15 -3.53
N ALA A 82 -2.09 9.92 -3.83
CA ALA A 82 -2.72 9.60 -5.10
C ALA A 82 -4.08 10.31 -5.26
N ALA A 83 -4.83 10.45 -4.17
CA ALA A 83 -6.12 11.15 -4.16
C ALA A 83 -5.99 12.67 -4.41
N SER A 84 -4.84 13.28 -4.09
CA SER A 84 -4.58 14.71 -4.30
C SER A 84 -3.96 15.04 -5.67
N ASN A 85 -3.85 14.06 -6.58
CA ASN A 85 -3.26 14.21 -7.93
C ASN A 85 -1.87 14.83 -7.99
N GLY A 86 -1.11 14.80 -6.90
CA GLY A 86 0.30 15.23 -6.88
C GLY A 86 0.57 16.70 -7.26
N LYS A 87 -0.49 17.53 -7.42
CA LYS A 87 -0.38 18.85 -8.03
C LYS A 87 0.17 19.95 -7.13
N THR A 88 0.24 19.73 -5.83
CA THR A 88 0.78 20.75 -4.93
C THR A 88 2.09 20.28 -4.32
N PRO A 89 3.24 20.83 -4.76
CA PRO A 89 4.53 20.48 -4.17
C PRO A 89 4.52 20.82 -2.67
N GLN A 90 4.80 19.84 -1.84
CA GLN A 90 4.91 20.07 -0.39
C GLN A 90 6.25 20.74 -0.05
N ARG A 91 6.28 21.54 1.01
CA ARG A 91 7.54 22.07 1.55
C ARG A 91 8.16 21.00 2.44
N LEU A 92 9.44 20.69 2.24
CA LEU A 92 10.13 19.60 2.94
C LEU A 92 10.06 19.76 4.48
N ALA A 93 10.42 20.92 5.00
CA ALA A 93 10.45 21.14 6.45
C ALA A 93 9.07 20.96 7.14
N PRO A 94 7.96 21.55 6.65
CA PRO A 94 6.64 21.27 7.21
C PRO A 94 6.21 19.80 7.07
N ALA A 95 6.56 19.13 5.98
CA ALA A 95 6.24 17.72 5.78
C ALA A 95 6.99 16.84 6.79
N THR A 96 8.30 17.10 7.00
CA THR A 96 9.10 16.42 8.02
C THR A 96 8.54 16.67 9.42
N SER A 97 8.21 17.93 9.77
CA SER A 97 7.62 18.28 11.05
C SER A 97 6.29 17.53 11.31
N LYS A 98 5.49 17.31 10.26
CA LYS A 98 4.23 16.56 10.36
C LYS A 98 4.48 15.08 10.71
N VAL A 99 5.50 14.45 10.13
CA VAL A 99 5.88 13.06 10.46
C VAL A 99 6.34 12.97 11.91
N VAL A 100 7.24 13.89 12.33
CA VAL A 100 7.76 13.93 13.71
C VAL A 100 6.63 14.14 14.71
N LYS A 101 5.72 15.09 14.45
CA LYS A 101 4.56 15.33 15.30
C LYS A 101 3.69 14.09 15.45
N GLN A 102 3.35 13.43 14.35
CA GLN A 102 2.50 12.24 14.39
C GLN A 102 3.17 11.08 15.13
N PHE A 103 4.48 10.94 15.02
CA PHE A 103 5.23 9.97 15.81
C PHE A 103 5.19 10.30 17.32
N ALA A 104 5.34 11.57 17.68
CA ALA A 104 5.21 12.02 19.07
C ALA A 104 3.80 11.77 19.63
N ASP A 105 2.75 12.00 18.83
CA ASP A 105 1.36 11.74 19.22
C ASP A 105 1.13 10.24 19.49
N LEU A 106 1.70 9.34 18.66
CA LEU A 106 1.68 7.91 18.89
C LEU A 106 2.38 7.54 20.20
N LEU A 107 3.61 8.04 20.43
CA LEU A 107 4.37 7.76 21.65
C LEU A 107 3.63 8.25 22.90
N SER A 108 3.04 9.44 22.85
CA SER A 108 2.22 9.98 23.95
C SER A 108 1.02 9.07 24.26
N THR A 109 0.35 8.58 23.22
CA THR A 109 -0.78 7.66 23.38
C THR A 109 -0.34 6.33 24.01
N VAL A 110 0.80 5.78 23.58
CA VAL A 110 1.37 4.55 24.16
C VAL A 110 1.79 4.77 25.62
N ALA A 111 2.48 5.87 25.93
CA ALA A 111 2.91 6.18 27.29
C ALA A 111 1.72 6.35 28.24
N SER A 112 0.66 7.02 27.79
CA SER A 112 -0.56 7.18 28.55
C SER A 112 -1.27 5.84 28.82
N ALA A 113 -1.33 4.97 27.82
CA ALA A 113 -1.94 3.65 27.93
C ALA A 113 -1.13 2.69 28.83
N ALA A 114 0.18 2.84 28.85
CA ALA A 114 1.08 1.98 29.64
C ALA A 114 1.26 2.46 31.09
N SER A 115 0.60 3.55 31.52
CA SER A 115 0.82 4.17 32.83
C SER A 115 0.50 3.28 34.02
N ASP A 116 -0.47 2.37 33.89
CA ASP A 116 -0.85 1.39 34.89
C ASP A 116 -0.29 -0.03 34.62
N SER A 117 0.65 -0.15 33.66
CA SER A 117 1.25 -1.41 33.22
C SER A 117 0.27 -2.43 32.62
N LYS A 118 -0.93 -1.97 32.22
CA LYS A 118 -1.93 -2.80 31.54
C LYS A 118 -2.54 -2.00 30.39
N ILE A 119 -2.65 -2.64 29.24
CA ILE A 119 -3.29 -2.02 28.07
C ILE A 119 -4.64 -2.70 27.86
N ASN A 120 -5.72 -1.96 28.09
CA ASN A 120 -7.07 -2.44 27.85
C ASN A 120 -7.44 -2.32 26.35
N GLN A 121 -8.57 -2.92 25.96
CA GLN A 121 -9.00 -2.96 24.57
C GLN A 121 -9.26 -1.57 23.96
N ARG A 122 -9.74 -0.61 24.77
CA ARG A 122 -9.98 0.77 24.31
C ARG A 122 -8.67 1.49 24.02
N GLU A 123 -7.67 1.31 24.86
CA GLU A 123 -6.32 1.86 24.70
C GLU A 123 -5.60 1.23 23.50
N ALA A 124 -5.66 -0.10 23.36
CA ALA A 124 -5.11 -0.79 22.20
C ALA A 124 -5.72 -0.25 20.88
N ARG A 125 -7.02 0.02 20.85
CA ARG A 125 -7.67 0.66 19.69
C ARG A 125 -7.22 2.11 19.49
N ALA A 126 -6.92 2.86 20.54
CA ALA A 126 -6.40 4.22 20.43
C ALA A 126 -4.98 4.21 19.84
N ILE A 127 -4.10 3.34 20.35
CA ILE A 127 -2.74 3.14 19.81
C ILE A 127 -2.81 2.73 18.33
N ARG A 128 -3.69 1.79 17.97
CA ARG A 128 -3.89 1.37 16.58
C ARG A 128 -4.30 2.55 15.68
N ARG A 129 -5.19 3.42 16.11
CA ARG A 129 -5.60 4.60 15.33
C ARG A 129 -4.43 5.56 15.08
N GLU A 130 -3.59 5.83 16.09
CA GLU A 130 -2.43 6.70 15.91
C GLU A 130 -1.38 6.06 14.98
N TRP A 131 -1.19 4.75 15.09
CA TRP A 131 -0.34 3.99 14.17
C TRP A 131 -0.83 4.07 12.71
N GLU A 132 -2.14 3.93 12.45
CA GLU A 132 -2.70 4.07 11.11
C GLU A 132 -2.49 5.48 10.54
N LYS A 133 -2.62 6.52 11.36
CA LYS A 133 -2.32 7.90 10.95
C LYS A 133 -0.85 8.07 10.60
N LEU A 134 0.06 7.55 11.44
CA LEU A 134 1.50 7.64 11.21
C LEU A 134 1.89 6.95 9.90
N LYS A 135 1.43 5.73 9.67
CA LYS A 135 1.69 5.00 8.41
C LYS A 135 1.31 5.84 7.18
N ARG A 136 0.09 6.40 7.18
CA ARG A 136 -0.41 7.21 6.07
C ARG A 136 0.43 8.47 5.82
N ILE A 137 0.84 9.15 6.89
CA ILE A 137 1.65 10.38 6.79
C ILE A 137 3.07 10.04 6.34
N ALA A 138 3.68 9.01 6.91
CA ALA A 138 5.02 8.56 6.57
C ALA A 138 5.09 8.08 5.10
N GLU A 139 4.14 7.27 4.66
CA GLU A 139 4.07 6.79 3.28
C GLU A 139 3.93 7.97 2.30
N GLY A 140 3.05 8.92 2.59
CA GLY A 140 2.90 10.13 1.78
C GLY A 140 4.20 10.95 1.69
N TYR A 141 4.96 11.03 2.78
CA TYR A 141 6.26 11.69 2.83
C TYR A 141 7.29 10.95 1.96
N ILE A 142 7.42 9.63 2.11
CA ILE A 142 8.34 8.80 1.32
C ILE A 142 8.04 8.92 -0.18
N GLN A 143 6.78 8.85 -0.58
CA GLN A 143 6.39 9.02 -1.98
C GLN A 143 6.73 10.41 -2.54
N CYS A 144 6.64 11.47 -1.72
CA CYS A 144 7.12 12.79 -2.12
C CYS A 144 8.63 12.82 -2.32
N CYS A 145 9.40 12.11 -1.47
CA CYS A 145 10.86 11.96 -1.64
C CYS A 145 11.19 11.23 -2.95
N GLU A 146 10.55 10.10 -3.20
CA GLU A 146 10.80 9.28 -4.39
C GLU A 146 10.46 10.01 -5.70
N LYS A 147 9.41 10.82 -5.69
CA LYS A 147 8.96 11.58 -6.87
C LYS A 147 9.64 12.95 -7.02
N GLY A 148 10.48 13.35 -6.07
CA GLY A 148 11.10 14.67 -6.04
C GLY A 148 10.10 15.84 -5.92
N ASN A 149 8.90 15.62 -5.37
CA ASN A 149 7.79 16.57 -5.35
C ASN A 149 7.85 17.58 -4.18
N PHE A 150 9.04 17.87 -3.65
CA PHE A 150 9.20 18.97 -2.71
C PHE A 150 9.57 20.27 -3.45
N LYS A 151 8.91 21.38 -3.08
CA LYS A 151 9.34 22.71 -3.54
C LYS A 151 10.79 22.92 -3.11
N GLN A 152 11.69 23.12 -4.07
CA GLN A 152 13.03 23.62 -3.77
C GLN A 152 12.87 24.98 -3.10
N LEU A 153 13.52 25.16 -1.96
CA LEU A 153 13.72 26.49 -1.40
C LEU A 153 14.52 27.28 -2.45
N ASN A 154 13.91 28.31 -3.04
CA ASN A 154 14.63 29.22 -3.91
C ASN A 154 15.86 29.69 -3.15
N ARG A 155 17.04 29.28 -3.59
CA ARG A 155 18.34 29.79 -3.15
C ARG A 155 18.56 31.20 -3.71
N ASN A 156 17.60 32.09 -3.56
CA ASN A 156 17.73 33.50 -3.92
C ASN A 156 18.06 34.35 -2.68
N LEU A 157 19.01 33.89 -1.85
CA LEU A 157 19.54 34.69 -0.75
C LEU A 157 21.08 34.81 -0.83
N ASN A 158 21.65 34.87 -2.05
CA ASN A 158 23.05 35.35 -2.19
C ASN A 158 23.22 36.03 -3.54
N LYS A 159 22.68 37.24 -3.67
CA LYS A 159 23.20 38.31 -4.51
C LYS A 159 23.01 39.62 -3.74
N LYS A 160 23.96 39.94 -2.94
CA LYS A 160 24.40 41.30 -2.62
C LYS A 160 25.91 41.29 -2.58
#